data_8b1128eb3fdcffe3c2d78dd4dec1892b
#
_entry.id   8b1128eb3fdcffe3c2d78dd4dec1892b
#
_cell.length_a   1.000
_cell.length_b   1.000
_cell.length_c   1.000
_cell.angle_alpha   90.00
_cell.angle_beta   90.00
_cell.angle_gamma   90.00
#
_symmetry.space_group_name_H-M   'P 1'
#
loop_
_entity.id
_entity.type
_entity.pdbx_description
1 polymer ?
#
loop_
_entity_poly.entity_id
_entity_poly.type
_entity_poly.pdbx_seq_one_letter_code
_entity_poly.pdbx_strand_id
1 'polypeptide(L)'
;FDKLSDSVKNRLVIEVNDNVKGVWSVKNLVKYFYEPHNIPITFDTLHHKFLHGDLSDKDAFELAYSTWDTTPVFHYSEGKGDTRNHADMAQGIPDSYGHDVVWDVELKSKDYAILDILERAKVTI
;
A
#
# COMPACT_ATOMS: atom_id res chain seq x y z
N PHE A 1 -17.85 -7.69 10.47
CA PHE A 1 -17.51 -8.52 9.29
C PHE A 1 -18.49 -9.64 9.07
N ASP A 2 -18.84 -10.39 10.12
CA ASP A 2 -19.72 -11.55 10.00
C ASP A 2 -21.13 -11.23 9.51
N LYS A 3 -21.56 -9.97 9.63
CA LYS A 3 -22.87 -9.50 9.16
C LYS A 3 -22.89 -9.13 7.68
N LEU A 4 -21.74 -9.16 7.01
CA LEU A 4 -21.65 -8.83 5.59
C LEU A 4 -22.09 -10.02 4.72
N SER A 5 -22.64 -9.74 3.54
CA SER A 5 -22.95 -10.79 2.57
C SER A 5 -21.65 -11.45 2.05
N ASP A 6 -21.75 -12.67 1.56
CA ASP A 6 -20.59 -13.38 0.97
C ASP A 6 -19.98 -12.60 -0.18
N SER A 7 -20.80 -11.95 -1.01
CA SER A 7 -20.32 -11.13 -2.12
C SER A 7 -19.46 -9.96 -1.63
N VAL A 8 -19.88 -9.29 -0.55
CA VAL A 8 -19.11 -8.20 0.05
C VAL A 8 -17.83 -8.73 0.69
N LYS A 9 -17.92 -9.84 1.45
CA LYS A 9 -16.73 -10.46 2.07
C LYS A 9 -15.66 -10.81 1.05
N ASN A 10 -16.05 -11.33 -0.13
CA ASN A 10 -15.11 -11.73 -1.18
C ASN A 10 -14.43 -10.55 -1.86
N ARG A 11 -14.96 -9.35 -1.72
CA ARG A 11 -14.43 -8.12 -2.35
C ARG A 11 -13.76 -7.17 -1.36
N LEU A 12 -13.87 -7.46 -0.08
CA LEU A 12 -13.36 -6.57 0.96
C LEU A 12 -11.84 -6.67 1.05
N VAL A 13 -11.17 -5.53 1.05
CA VAL A 13 -9.75 -5.39 1.38
C VAL A 13 -9.59 -4.31 2.44
N ILE A 14 -8.52 -4.39 3.22
CA ILE A 14 -8.22 -3.42 4.27
C ILE A 14 -6.91 -2.73 3.93
N GLU A 15 -6.92 -1.40 3.98
CA GLU A 15 -5.75 -0.57 3.69
C GLU A 15 -5.01 -0.20 4.98
N VAL A 16 -3.68 -0.21 4.90
CA VAL A 16 -2.79 0.31 5.94
C VAL A 16 -3.07 1.80 6.14
N ASN A 17 -3.10 2.23 7.40
CA ASN A 17 -3.31 3.63 7.76
C ASN A 17 -2.38 4.02 8.91
N ASP A 18 -1.99 5.28 8.96
CA ASP A 18 -1.07 5.81 9.97
C ASP A 18 -1.78 6.66 11.02
N ASN A 19 -3.01 6.30 11.39
CA ASN A 19 -3.75 7.06 12.39
C ASN A 19 -3.04 7.05 13.75
N VAL A 20 -3.38 8.04 14.60
CA VAL A 20 -2.67 8.31 15.85
C VAL A 20 -2.73 7.16 16.87
N LYS A 21 -3.67 6.24 16.74
CA LYS A 21 -3.78 5.09 17.65
C LYS A 21 -2.83 3.95 17.29
N GLY A 22 -2.20 3.99 16.13
CA GLY A 22 -1.16 3.04 15.73
C GLY A 22 -1.65 1.61 15.50
N VAL A 23 -2.93 1.38 15.29
CA VAL A 23 -3.49 0.03 15.17
C VAL A 23 -3.57 -0.48 13.73
N TRP A 24 -3.34 0.38 12.74
CA TRP A 24 -3.57 0.09 11.32
C TRP A 24 -2.27 -0.20 10.55
N SER A 25 -1.22 -0.66 11.23
CA SER A 25 0.01 -1.11 10.57
C SER A 25 -0.21 -2.43 9.84
N VAL A 26 0.64 -2.73 8.85
CA VAL A 26 0.57 -4.00 8.10
C VAL A 26 0.54 -5.20 9.06
N LYS A 27 1.44 -5.23 10.03
CA LYS A 27 1.54 -6.33 10.99
C LYS A 27 0.23 -6.55 11.75
N ASN A 28 -0.37 -5.46 12.25
CA ASN A 28 -1.62 -5.55 13.00
C ASN A 28 -2.81 -5.92 12.12
N LEU A 29 -2.88 -5.37 10.91
CA LEU A 29 -3.96 -5.70 9.99
C LEU A 29 -3.91 -7.17 9.57
N VAL A 30 -2.74 -7.72 9.36
CA VAL A 30 -2.59 -9.15 9.06
C VAL A 30 -3.08 -9.99 10.23
N LYS A 31 -2.69 -9.63 11.45
CA LYS A 31 -3.07 -10.37 12.66
C LYS A 31 -4.58 -10.33 12.92
N TYR A 32 -5.22 -9.17 12.76
CA TYR A 32 -6.61 -8.99 13.17
C TYR A 32 -7.63 -9.19 12.05
N PHE A 33 -7.24 -9.08 10.79
CA PHE A 33 -8.15 -9.18 9.66
C PHE A 33 -7.82 -10.30 8.69
N TYR A 34 -6.56 -10.49 8.32
CA TYR A 34 -6.21 -11.55 7.40
C TYR A 34 -6.24 -12.93 8.07
N GLU A 35 -5.57 -13.11 9.20
CA GLU A 35 -5.49 -14.41 9.86
C GLU A 35 -6.88 -14.95 10.24
N PRO A 36 -7.78 -14.16 10.88
CA PRO A 36 -9.08 -14.69 11.26
C PRO A 36 -10.14 -14.66 10.16
N HIS A 37 -10.03 -13.76 9.18
CA HIS A 37 -11.10 -13.52 8.19
C HIS A 37 -10.66 -13.64 6.75
N ASN A 38 -9.39 -13.88 6.49
CA ASN A 38 -8.82 -13.99 5.15
C ASN A 38 -9.02 -12.71 4.30
N ILE A 39 -9.03 -11.54 4.92
CA ILE A 39 -9.17 -10.25 4.24
C ILE A 39 -7.80 -9.80 3.75
N PRO A 40 -7.59 -9.60 2.42
CA PRO A 40 -6.31 -9.11 1.91
C PRO A 40 -5.98 -7.70 2.43
N ILE A 41 -4.70 -7.43 2.60
CA ILE A 41 -4.19 -6.16 3.12
C ILE A 41 -3.55 -5.36 1.99
N THR A 42 -4.00 -4.14 1.78
CA THR A 42 -3.43 -3.22 0.79
C THR A 42 -2.31 -2.42 1.43
N PHE A 43 -1.11 -2.54 0.87
CA PHE A 43 0.07 -1.80 1.30
C PHE A 43 0.01 -0.37 0.76
N ASP A 44 0.37 0.60 1.59
CA ASP A 44 0.49 2.02 1.22
C ASP A 44 1.87 2.51 1.65
N THR A 45 2.65 3.01 0.71
CA THR A 45 4.04 3.40 0.97
C THR A 45 4.16 4.56 1.96
N LEU A 46 3.28 5.55 1.87
CA LEU A 46 3.31 6.71 2.75
C LEU A 46 2.81 6.37 4.16
N HIS A 47 1.68 5.69 4.26
CA HIS A 47 1.16 5.29 5.57
C HIS A 47 2.13 4.37 6.30
N HIS A 48 2.78 3.45 5.61
CA HIS A 48 3.80 2.59 6.21
C HIS A 48 4.98 3.39 6.73
N LYS A 49 5.41 4.44 6.03
CA LYS A 49 6.51 5.31 6.46
C LYS A 49 6.25 5.89 7.85
N PHE A 50 5.00 6.27 8.15
CA PHE A 50 4.63 6.87 9.45
C PHE A 50 4.19 5.84 10.49
N LEU A 51 3.90 4.62 10.09
CA LEU A 51 3.50 3.55 11.00
C LEU A 51 4.03 2.20 10.50
N HIS A 52 5.35 2.00 10.60
CA HIS A 52 6.01 0.81 10.06
C HIS A 52 5.92 -0.44 10.96
N GLY A 53 5.64 -0.27 12.27
CA GLY A 53 5.38 -1.42 13.15
C GLY A 53 6.53 -2.44 13.21
N ASP A 54 7.78 -1.99 13.32
CA ASP A 54 9.01 -2.82 13.35
C ASP A 54 9.33 -3.54 12.04
N LEU A 55 8.60 -3.29 10.96
CA LEU A 55 8.85 -3.90 9.65
C LEU A 55 9.56 -2.92 8.72
N SER A 56 10.54 -3.42 7.96
CA SER A 56 11.10 -2.66 6.84
C SER A 56 10.07 -2.52 5.71
N ASP A 57 10.33 -1.63 4.75
CA ASP A 57 9.45 -1.47 3.59
C ASP A 57 9.28 -2.79 2.85
N LYS A 58 10.37 -3.52 2.63
CA LYS A 58 10.35 -4.79 1.94
C LYS A 58 9.56 -5.85 2.73
N ASP A 59 9.81 -5.96 4.02
CA ASP A 59 9.14 -6.96 4.86
C ASP A 59 7.64 -6.69 4.94
N ALA A 60 7.25 -5.42 5.09
CA ALA A 60 5.84 -5.03 5.10
C ALA A 60 5.18 -5.29 3.75
N PHE A 61 5.86 -4.97 2.66
CA PHE A 61 5.38 -5.24 1.31
C PHE A 61 5.15 -6.76 1.11
N GLU A 62 6.14 -7.57 1.45
CA GLU A 62 6.06 -9.04 1.30
C GLU A 62 4.94 -9.62 2.15
N LEU A 63 4.78 -9.14 3.38
CA LEU A 63 3.72 -9.60 4.26
C LEU A 63 2.34 -9.24 3.69
N ALA A 64 2.13 -8.02 3.24
CA ALA A 64 0.88 -7.60 2.61
C ALA A 64 0.63 -8.37 1.31
N TYR A 65 1.67 -8.56 0.49
CA TYR A 65 1.58 -9.34 -0.75
C TYR A 65 1.10 -10.77 -0.48
N SER A 66 1.59 -11.40 0.59
CA SER A 66 1.23 -12.77 0.94
C SER A 66 -0.26 -12.96 1.28
N THR A 67 -0.98 -11.87 1.57
CA THR A 67 -2.41 -11.93 1.90
C THR A 67 -3.32 -11.99 0.67
N TRP A 68 -2.76 -11.84 -0.53
CA TRP A 68 -3.54 -11.80 -1.78
C TRP A 68 -3.41 -13.13 -2.52
N ASP A 69 -4.51 -13.61 -3.08
CA ASP A 69 -4.54 -14.76 -3.99
C ASP A 69 -4.65 -14.36 -5.46
N THR A 70 -4.74 -13.06 -5.73
CA THR A 70 -4.74 -12.45 -7.06
C THR A 70 -3.68 -11.35 -7.09
N THR A 71 -3.44 -10.71 -8.24
CA THR A 71 -2.54 -9.56 -8.34
C THR A 71 -3.04 -8.45 -7.42
N PRO A 72 -2.26 -8.03 -6.43
CA PRO A 72 -2.72 -7.01 -5.48
C PRO A 72 -2.76 -5.62 -6.12
N VAL A 73 -3.61 -4.77 -5.55
CA VAL A 73 -3.60 -3.33 -5.80
C VAL A 73 -3.06 -2.66 -4.55
N PHE A 74 -1.87 -2.06 -4.65
CA PHE A 74 -1.24 -1.32 -3.58
C PHE A 74 -1.23 0.17 -3.90
N HIS A 75 -1.06 1.01 -2.89
CA HIS A 75 -1.05 2.45 -3.03
C HIS A 75 0.37 2.98 -2.96
N TYR A 76 0.72 3.86 -3.90
CA TYR A 76 1.99 4.57 -3.89
C TYR A 76 1.75 6.06 -3.75
N SER A 77 2.35 6.65 -2.73
CA SER A 77 2.37 8.08 -2.53
C SER A 77 3.67 8.47 -1.83
N GLU A 78 4.00 9.75 -1.89
CA GLU A 78 5.13 10.32 -1.15
C GLU A 78 4.65 11.55 -0.41
N GLY A 79 5.24 11.81 0.74
CA GLY A 79 4.95 12.99 1.52
C GLY A 79 5.63 14.23 0.94
N LYS A 80 4.98 15.37 1.11
CA LYS A 80 5.59 16.68 0.81
C LYS A 80 6.56 16.99 1.95
N GLY A 81 7.86 16.82 1.71
CA GLY A 81 8.86 16.79 2.77
C GLY A 81 8.63 15.59 3.69
N ASP A 82 8.68 15.79 5.00
CA ASP A 82 8.43 14.74 5.99
C ASP A 82 7.00 14.76 6.54
N THR A 83 6.04 15.22 5.74
CA THR A 83 4.64 15.32 6.16
C THR A 83 3.80 14.21 5.55
N ARG A 84 2.57 14.03 6.07
CA ARG A 84 1.57 13.11 5.53
C ARG A 84 0.83 13.68 4.31
N ASN A 85 1.02 14.96 3.99
CA ASN A 85 0.41 15.56 2.80
C ASN A 85 1.05 14.97 1.56
N HIS A 86 0.25 14.62 0.58
CA HIS A 86 0.74 14.05 -0.67
C HIS A 86 1.61 15.07 -1.42
N ALA A 87 2.76 14.62 -1.88
CA ALA A 87 3.62 15.42 -2.76
C ALA A 87 2.95 15.62 -4.12
N ASP A 88 3.36 16.69 -4.82
CA ASP A 88 2.88 16.95 -6.18
C ASP A 88 3.41 15.90 -7.16
N MET A 89 4.71 15.59 -7.06
CA MET A 89 5.42 14.63 -7.90
C MET A 89 6.18 13.64 -7.01
N ALA A 90 6.46 12.46 -7.53
CA ALA A 90 7.27 11.47 -6.84
C ALA A 90 8.75 11.70 -7.11
N GLN A 91 9.59 11.52 -6.09
CA GLN A 91 11.04 11.49 -6.24
C GLN A 91 11.54 10.08 -6.54
N GLY A 92 10.84 9.07 -6.04
CA GLY A 92 11.16 7.67 -6.26
C GLY A 92 10.26 7.00 -7.28
N ILE A 93 10.45 5.69 -7.42
CA ILE A 93 9.63 4.81 -8.24
C ILE A 93 9.13 3.69 -7.33
N PRO A 94 7.86 3.24 -7.46
CA PRO A 94 7.39 2.11 -6.66
C PRO A 94 8.26 0.88 -6.88
N ASP A 95 8.64 0.21 -5.80
CA ASP A 95 9.40 -1.03 -5.86
C ASP A 95 8.46 -2.21 -5.62
N SER A 96 8.34 -3.08 -6.62
CA SER A 96 7.50 -4.27 -6.55
C SER A 96 8.26 -5.51 -6.10
N TYR A 97 9.55 -5.39 -5.79
CA TYR A 97 10.41 -6.48 -5.27
C TYR A 97 10.31 -7.78 -6.10
N GLY A 98 10.16 -7.64 -7.43
CA GLY A 98 10.05 -8.77 -8.33
C GLY A 98 8.66 -9.38 -8.47
N HIS A 99 7.65 -8.80 -7.84
CA HIS A 99 6.28 -9.29 -7.89
C HIS A 99 5.41 -8.45 -8.83
N ASP A 100 4.32 -9.05 -9.32
CA ASP A 100 3.31 -8.35 -10.10
C ASP A 100 2.38 -7.60 -9.16
N VAL A 101 2.35 -6.28 -9.26
CA VAL A 101 1.51 -5.41 -8.44
C VAL A 101 0.93 -4.30 -9.31
N VAL A 102 -0.35 -4.02 -9.12
CA VAL A 102 -0.96 -2.81 -9.67
C VAL A 102 -0.78 -1.69 -8.65
N TRP A 103 -0.16 -0.60 -9.05
CA TRP A 103 0.06 0.55 -8.20
C TRP A 103 -0.99 1.62 -8.48
N ASP A 104 -1.77 1.95 -7.45
CA ASP A 104 -2.64 3.13 -7.43
C ASP A 104 -1.80 4.30 -6.93
N VAL A 105 -1.48 5.23 -7.80
CA VAL A 105 -0.57 6.34 -7.50
C VAL A 105 -1.37 7.56 -7.04
N GLU A 106 -1.10 7.98 -5.80
CA GLU A 106 -1.78 9.09 -5.15
C GLU A 106 -0.82 10.28 -4.96
N LEU A 107 -0.68 11.09 -6.00
CA LEU A 107 0.13 12.31 -6.00
C LEU A 107 -0.72 13.48 -6.50
N LYS A 108 -0.42 14.70 -6.02
CA LYS A 108 -1.27 15.87 -6.34
C LYS A 108 -1.26 16.24 -7.81
N SER A 109 -0.14 16.05 -8.51
CA SER A 109 -0.05 16.31 -9.95
C SER A 109 -0.64 15.19 -10.82
N LYS A 110 -1.17 14.13 -10.22
CA LYS A 110 -1.96 13.06 -10.86
C LYS A 110 -1.28 12.54 -12.14
N ASP A 111 -1.88 12.77 -13.31
CA ASP A 111 -1.39 12.27 -14.60
C ASP A 111 0.04 12.69 -14.90
N TYR A 112 0.41 13.92 -14.56
CA TYR A 112 1.78 14.40 -14.76
C TYR A 112 2.78 13.64 -13.88
N ALA A 113 2.39 13.34 -12.64
CA ALA A 113 3.22 12.56 -11.73
C ALA A 113 3.41 11.13 -12.25
N ILE A 114 2.37 10.51 -12.76
CA ILE A 114 2.42 9.16 -13.33
C ILE A 114 3.30 9.13 -14.57
N LEU A 115 3.15 10.10 -15.48
CA LEU A 115 3.98 10.19 -16.68
C LEU A 115 5.46 10.35 -16.33
N ASP A 116 5.78 11.16 -15.32
CA ASP A 116 7.15 11.33 -14.84
C ASP A 116 7.73 10.02 -14.32
N ILE A 117 6.97 9.26 -13.52
CA ILE A 117 7.39 7.95 -13.01
C ILE A 117 7.66 6.99 -14.16
N LEU A 118 6.77 6.92 -15.15
CA LEU A 118 6.92 6.03 -16.30
C LEU A 118 8.14 6.38 -17.13
N GLU A 119 8.43 7.66 -17.34
CA GLU A 119 9.62 8.11 -18.06
C GLU A 119 10.89 7.69 -17.34
N ARG A 120 10.97 7.86 -16.03
CA ARG A 120 12.13 7.45 -15.23
C ARG A 120 12.28 5.93 -15.19
N ALA A 121 11.21 5.19 -15.16
CA ALA A 121 11.23 3.72 -15.17
C ALA A 121 11.81 3.17 -16.48
N LYS A 122 11.54 3.83 -17.62
CA LYS A 122 12.10 3.44 -18.91
C LYS A 122 13.63 3.57 -18.94
N VAL A 123 14.19 4.52 -18.23
CA VAL A 123 15.64 4.75 -18.18
C VAL A 123 16.35 3.70 -17.35
N THR A 124 15.67 3.10 -16.37
CA THR A 124 16.26 2.10 -15.46
C THR A 124 16.14 0.67 -15.97
N ILE A 125 15.41 0.46 -17.03
CA ILE A 125 15.28 -0.82 -17.71
C ILE A 125 16.33 -0.90 -18.83
#